data_90b2d9744871a2ddbfd04821129a2075
#
_entry.id   90b2d9744871a2ddbfd04821129a2075
#
_cell.length_a   1.000
_cell.length_b   1.000
_cell.length_c   1.000
_cell.angle_alpha   90.00
_cell.angle_beta   90.00
_cell.angle_gamma   90.00
#
_symmetry.space_group_name_H-M   'P 1'
#
loop_
_entity.id
_entity.type
_entity.pdbx_description
1 polymer ?
#
loop_
_entity_poly.entity_id
_entity_poly.type
_entity_poly.pdbx_seq_one_letter_code
_entity_poly.pdbx_strand_id
1 'polypeptide(L)'
;VILVPTTLLAHQHLQNFQDRFSNWPVVVEELSRFKTNKQQDQVIAAVEQGNVDILISTHKLLHAEINFSNLGLMIIDEEHRFGVRQKEKIKSFRTEIDILTMTATPIPRTLNMSMHNIRDLSIIATPPAKRLSVKTFVRKYESRVVREAALREILRGGQVYYLHNDVKSIQRVADELSDLIPEATVNIAHGQMRERN
;
A
#
# COMPACT_ATOMS: atom_id res chain seq x y z
N VAL A 1 -8.86 -12.44 6.90
CA VAL A 1 -8.79 -10.94 6.78
C VAL A 1 -7.40 -10.54 6.35
N ILE A 2 -7.30 -9.55 5.44
CA ILE A 2 -6.03 -8.92 5.02
C ILE A 2 -6.09 -7.45 5.39
N LEU A 3 -5.21 -7.02 6.30
CA LEU A 3 -5.13 -5.66 6.79
C LEU A 3 -3.96 -4.93 6.14
N VAL A 4 -4.24 -3.80 5.47
CA VAL A 4 -3.26 -3.01 4.72
C VAL A 4 -3.26 -1.55 5.17
N PRO A 5 -2.13 -0.81 5.05
CA PRO A 5 -2.03 0.56 5.57
C PRO A 5 -2.74 1.62 4.71
N THR A 6 -3.00 1.36 3.43
CA THR A 6 -3.56 2.34 2.50
C THR A 6 -4.71 1.79 1.67
N THR A 7 -5.61 2.67 1.23
CA THR A 7 -6.74 2.31 0.35
C THR A 7 -6.27 1.81 -1.02
N LEU A 8 -5.17 2.37 -1.53
CA LEU A 8 -4.60 1.92 -2.80
C LEU A 8 -4.13 0.47 -2.73
N LEU A 9 -3.44 0.10 -1.64
CA LEU A 9 -3.04 -1.29 -1.41
C LEU A 9 -4.25 -2.22 -1.22
N ALA A 10 -5.30 -1.75 -0.52
CA ALA A 10 -6.52 -2.54 -0.39
C ALA A 10 -7.12 -2.88 -1.76
N HIS A 11 -7.23 -1.88 -2.63
CA HIS A 11 -7.75 -2.07 -3.99
C HIS A 11 -6.85 -2.98 -4.84
N GLN A 12 -5.54 -2.79 -4.77
CA GLN A 12 -4.57 -3.64 -5.47
C GLN A 12 -4.66 -5.11 -5.01
N HIS A 13 -4.77 -5.35 -3.72
CA HIS A 13 -4.97 -6.70 -3.20
C HIS A 13 -6.32 -7.27 -3.64
N LEU A 14 -7.40 -6.47 -3.61
CA LEU A 14 -8.71 -6.91 -4.09
C LEU A 14 -8.62 -7.48 -5.52
N GLN A 15 -8.07 -6.69 -6.44
CA GLN A 15 -7.90 -7.12 -7.84
C GLN A 15 -7.07 -8.40 -7.96
N ASN A 16 -5.90 -8.45 -7.29
CA ASN A 16 -5.03 -9.61 -7.33
C ASN A 16 -5.70 -10.89 -6.80
N PHE A 17 -6.48 -10.78 -5.72
CA PHE A 17 -7.18 -11.92 -5.15
C PHE A 17 -8.38 -12.33 -5.99
N GLN A 18 -9.15 -11.39 -6.54
CA GLN A 18 -10.24 -11.69 -7.46
C GLN A 18 -9.73 -12.40 -8.72
N ASP A 19 -8.63 -11.94 -9.32
CA ASP A 19 -8.00 -12.59 -10.48
C ASP A 19 -7.51 -14.00 -10.13
N ARG A 20 -6.85 -14.16 -8.98
CA ARG A 20 -6.29 -15.44 -8.53
C ARG A 20 -7.36 -16.48 -8.22
N PHE A 21 -8.47 -16.06 -7.64
CA PHE A 21 -9.58 -16.93 -7.24
C PHE A 21 -10.75 -16.92 -8.24
N SER A 22 -10.57 -16.35 -9.44
CA SER A 22 -11.64 -16.21 -10.45
C SER A 22 -12.33 -17.53 -10.82
N ASN A 23 -11.63 -18.66 -10.73
CA ASN A 23 -12.14 -20.00 -11.03
C ASN A 23 -12.63 -20.77 -9.79
N TRP A 24 -12.67 -20.12 -8.62
CA TRP A 24 -13.04 -20.75 -7.36
C TRP A 24 -14.25 -20.03 -6.76
N PRO A 25 -15.14 -20.73 -6.03
CA PRO A 25 -16.28 -20.11 -5.37
C PRO A 25 -15.85 -19.35 -4.10
N VAL A 26 -14.92 -18.38 -4.26
CA VAL A 26 -14.37 -17.58 -3.17
C VAL A 26 -14.86 -16.14 -3.32
N VAL A 27 -15.54 -15.65 -2.31
CA VAL A 27 -16.05 -14.28 -2.26
C VAL A 27 -15.01 -13.37 -1.61
N VAL A 28 -14.46 -12.45 -2.41
CA VAL A 28 -13.45 -11.47 -1.96
C VAL A 28 -14.05 -10.08 -1.94
N GLU A 29 -14.02 -9.42 -0.78
CA GLU A 29 -14.58 -8.08 -0.56
C GLU A 29 -13.55 -7.10 0.00
N GLU A 30 -13.78 -5.81 -0.28
CA GLU A 30 -12.95 -4.72 0.25
C GLU A 30 -13.76 -3.83 1.19
N LEU A 31 -13.20 -3.50 2.36
CA LEU A 31 -13.73 -2.51 3.29
C LEU A 31 -12.74 -1.33 3.40
N SER A 32 -12.96 -0.31 2.58
CA SER A 32 -12.13 0.90 2.56
C SER A 32 -12.97 2.16 2.32
N ARG A 33 -12.33 3.33 2.35
CA ARG A 33 -13.00 4.61 2.08
C ARG A 33 -13.40 4.82 0.61
N PHE A 34 -12.98 3.95 -0.31
CA PHE A 34 -13.44 4.00 -1.70
C PHE A 34 -14.89 3.54 -1.85
N LYS A 35 -15.41 2.76 -0.91
CA LYS A 35 -16.83 2.39 -0.85
C LYS A 35 -17.63 3.45 -0.08
N THR A 36 -18.83 3.74 -0.55
CA THR A 36 -19.79 4.60 0.17
C THR A 36 -20.19 3.95 1.50
N ASN A 37 -20.71 4.74 2.45
CA ASN A 37 -21.13 4.20 3.75
C ASN A 37 -22.13 3.05 3.58
N LYS A 38 -23.14 3.21 2.69
CA LYS A 38 -24.12 2.15 2.40
C LYS A 38 -23.46 0.86 1.89
N GLN A 39 -22.47 0.97 1.01
CA GLN A 39 -21.72 -0.21 0.51
C GLN A 39 -20.87 -0.84 1.62
N GLN A 40 -20.32 -0.04 2.52
CA GLN A 40 -19.55 -0.53 3.66
C GLN A 40 -20.43 -1.32 4.62
N ASP A 41 -21.63 -0.79 4.93
CA ASP A 41 -22.61 -1.48 5.78
C ASP A 41 -23.04 -2.83 5.16
N GLN A 42 -23.20 -2.86 3.83
CA GLN A 42 -23.49 -4.11 3.12
C GLN A 42 -22.37 -5.14 3.22
N VAL A 43 -21.11 -4.71 3.09
CA VAL A 43 -19.95 -5.59 3.25
C VAL A 43 -19.87 -6.11 4.68
N ILE A 44 -20.07 -5.25 5.68
CA ILE A 44 -20.05 -5.64 7.10
C ILE A 44 -21.13 -6.69 7.35
N ALA A 45 -22.37 -6.44 6.92
CA ALA A 45 -23.46 -7.39 7.07
C ALA A 45 -23.17 -8.75 6.39
N ALA A 46 -22.56 -8.73 5.19
CA ALA A 46 -22.15 -9.95 4.49
C ALA A 46 -21.05 -10.73 5.24
N VAL A 47 -20.09 -10.02 5.86
CA VAL A 47 -19.05 -10.63 6.70
C VAL A 47 -19.65 -11.28 7.95
N GLU A 48 -20.57 -10.61 8.64
CA GLU A 48 -21.25 -11.12 9.83
C GLU A 48 -22.12 -12.34 9.53
N GLN A 49 -22.69 -12.40 8.31
CA GLN A 49 -23.47 -13.55 7.83
C GLN A 49 -22.59 -14.72 7.34
N GLY A 50 -21.26 -14.54 7.29
CA GLY A 50 -20.34 -15.56 6.80
C GLY A 50 -20.34 -15.72 5.27
N ASN A 51 -20.83 -14.73 4.53
CA ASN A 51 -20.91 -14.74 3.07
C ASN A 51 -19.65 -14.16 2.38
N VAL A 52 -18.61 -13.83 3.14
CA VAL A 52 -17.33 -13.32 2.64
C VAL A 52 -16.20 -14.21 3.12
N ASP A 53 -15.44 -14.79 2.19
CA ASP A 53 -14.32 -15.67 2.50
C ASP A 53 -13.04 -14.87 2.77
N ILE A 54 -12.81 -13.82 2.02
CA ILE A 54 -11.61 -12.96 2.14
C ILE A 54 -12.04 -11.50 2.22
N LEU A 55 -11.79 -10.87 3.36
CA LEU A 55 -12.00 -9.44 3.55
C LEU A 55 -10.66 -8.70 3.52
N ILE A 56 -10.52 -7.75 2.60
CA ILE A 56 -9.36 -6.85 2.51
C ILE A 56 -9.77 -5.49 3.07
N SER A 57 -9.02 -4.99 4.05
CA SER A 57 -9.41 -3.73 4.70
C SER A 57 -8.20 -2.89 5.09
N THR A 58 -8.46 -1.59 5.23
CA THR A 58 -7.54 -0.66 5.89
C THR A 58 -7.76 -0.68 7.42
N HIS A 59 -7.05 0.18 8.15
CA HIS A 59 -7.24 0.39 9.59
C HIS A 59 -8.69 0.66 10.00
N LYS A 60 -9.59 0.93 9.06
CA LYS A 60 -11.02 1.14 9.31
C LYS A 60 -11.66 -0.09 9.97
N LEU A 61 -11.22 -1.28 9.63
CA LEU A 61 -11.64 -2.53 10.27
C LEU A 61 -11.45 -2.51 11.79
N LEU A 62 -10.37 -1.91 12.25
CA LEU A 62 -10.02 -1.89 13.68
C LEU A 62 -10.91 -0.94 14.49
N HIS A 63 -11.64 -0.04 13.82
CA HIS A 63 -12.58 0.87 14.43
C HIS A 63 -14.03 0.40 14.31
N ALA A 64 -14.31 -0.52 13.40
CA ALA A 64 -15.63 -1.13 13.25
C ALA A 64 -15.80 -2.26 14.28
N GLU A 65 -16.95 -2.31 14.94
CA GLU A 65 -17.36 -3.45 15.78
C GLU A 65 -17.98 -4.50 14.86
N ILE A 66 -17.15 -5.35 14.27
CA ILE A 66 -17.59 -6.41 13.36
C ILE A 66 -17.53 -7.74 14.11
N ASN A 67 -18.65 -8.44 14.15
CA ASN A 67 -18.72 -9.80 14.67
C ASN A 67 -18.38 -10.80 13.56
N PHE A 68 -17.13 -11.27 13.54
CA PHE A 68 -16.72 -12.28 12.59
C PHE A 68 -17.30 -13.65 13.00
N SER A 69 -18.06 -14.25 12.10
CA SER A 69 -18.62 -15.60 12.35
C SER A 69 -17.55 -16.69 12.35
N ASN A 70 -16.54 -16.60 11.48
CA ASN A 70 -15.53 -17.64 11.26
C ASN A 70 -14.15 -17.06 10.88
N LEU A 71 -13.63 -16.13 11.65
CA LEU A 71 -12.29 -15.57 11.40
C LEU A 71 -11.21 -16.54 11.92
N GLY A 72 -10.43 -17.14 11.02
CA GLY A 72 -9.33 -18.04 11.39
C GLY A 72 -7.94 -17.43 11.16
N LEU A 73 -7.80 -16.53 10.18
CA LEU A 73 -6.50 -15.95 9.82
C LEU A 73 -6.59 -14.44 9.57
N MET A 74 -5.68 -13.69 10.18
CA MET A 74 -5.46 -12.27 9.90
C MET A 74 -4.06 -12.06 9.33
N ILE A 75 -3.97 -11.54 8.11
CA ILE A 75 -2.72 -11.15 7.46
C ILE A 75 -2.56 -9.64 7.60
N ILE A 76 -1.41 -9.16 8.06
CA ILE A 76 -1.11 -7.75 8.26
C ILE A 76 0.07 -7.38 7.38
N ASP A 77 -0.17 -6.53 6.40
CA ASP A 77 0.87 -6.00 5.55
C ASP A 77 1.41 -4.69 6.13
N GLU A 78 2.75 -4.56 6.15
CA GLU A 78 3.46 -3.37 6.64
C GLU A 78 3.03 -2.96 8.08
N GLU A 79 3.05 -3.91 9.02
CA GLU A 79 2.65 -3.70 10.44
C GLU A 79 3.26 -2.43 11.06
N HIS A 80 4.46 -2.04 10.64
CA HIS A 80 5.15 -0.84 11.14
C HIS A 80 4.42 0.48 10.84
N ARG A 81 3.54 0.51 9.84
CA ARG A 81 2.73 1.68 9.47
C ARG A 81 1.47 1.86 10.31
N PHE A 82 1.16 0.90 11.17
CA PHE A 82 0.02 1.01 12.09
C PHE A 82 0.42 1.71 13.37
N GLY A 83 -0.45 2.58 13.88
CA GLY A 83 -0.27 3.29 15.15
C GLY A 83 -0.38 2.36 16.36
N VAL A 84 0.04 2.84 17.54
CA VAL A 84 0.08 2.07 18.80
C VAL A 84 -1.29 1.46 19.13
N ARG A 85 -2.36 2.27 19.14
CA ARG A 85 -3.73 1.80 19.45
C ARG A 85 -4.21 0.73 18.48
N GLN A 86 -3.87 0.86 17.19
CA GLN A 86 -4.20 -0.13 16.17
C GLN A 86 -3.48 -1.46 16.43
N LYS A 87 -2.21 -1.41 16.81
CA LYS A 87 -1.42 -2.59 17.20
C LYS A 87 -1.97 -3.28 18.45
N GLU A 88 -2.45 -2.52 19.43
CA GLU A 88 -3.10 -3.07 20.62
C GLU A 88 -4.40 -3.81 20.25
N LYS A 89 -5.22 -3.21 19.38
CA LYS A 89 -6.44 -3.89 18.90
C LYS A 89 -6.11 -5.15 18.10
N ILE A 90 -5.09 -5.13 17.25
CA ILE A 90 -4.60 -6.32 16.55
C ILE A 90 -4.15 -7.41 17.54
N LYS A 91 -3.45 -7.02 18.62
CA LYS A 91 -3.04 -7.98 19.64
C LYS A 91 -4.21 -8.66 20.34
N SER A 92 -5.35 -7.99 20.51
CA SER A 92 -6.53 -8.60 21.12
C SER A 92 -7.11 -9.76 20.31
N PHE A 93 -6.90 -9.79 19.00
CA PHE A 93 -7.31 -10.91 18.15
C PHE A 93 -6.40 -12.15 18.27
N ARG A 94 -5.16 -12.01 18.78
CA ARG A 94 -4.16 -13.10 18.82
C ARG A 94 -4.55 -14.28 19.71
N THR A 95 -5.44 -14.10 20.63
CA THR A 95 -5.88 -15.18 21.52
C THR A 95 -6.82 -16.16 20.83
N GLU A 96 -7.39 -15.79 19.70
CA GLU A 96 -8.47 -16.53 19.05
C GLU A 96 -8.16 -16.94 17.60
N ILE A 97 -7.20 -16.26 16.95
CA ILE A 97 -6.90 -16.46 15.52
C ILE A 97 -5.40 -16.48 15.23
N ASP A 98 -5.02 -17.09 14.12
CA ASP A 98 -3.67 -17.02 13.58
C ASP A 98 -3.38 -15.64 12.97
N ILE A 99 -2.19 -15.07 13.26
CA ILE A 99 -1.78 -13.78 12.73
C ILE A 99 -0.46 -13.92 11.97
N LEU A 100 -0.49 -13.59 10.67
CA LEU A 100 0.67 -13.47 9.81
C LEU A 100 1.00 -11.99 9.58
N THR A 101 2.21 -11.56 9.92
CA THR A 101 2.68 -10.20 9.60
C THR A 101 3.71 -10.25 8.47
N MET A 102 3.57 -9.34 7.53
CA MET A 102 4.48 -9.20 6.38
C MET A 102 5.10 -7.80 6.35
N THR A 103 6.32 -7.70 5.87
CA THR A 103 6.99 -6.41 5.63
C THR A 103 8.04 -6.52 4.54
N ALA A 104 8.15 -5.50 3.69
CA ALA A 104 9.21 -5.37 2.70
C ALA A 104 10.47 -4.71 3.27
N THR A 105 10.35 -4.05 4.42
CA THR A 105 11.46 -3.37 5.11
C THR A 105 11.74 -4.03 6.45
N PRO A 106 12.43 -5.18 6.45
CA PRO A 106 12.73 -5.89 7.69
C PRO A 106 13.58 -5.02 8.62
N ILE A 107 13.23 -4.99 9.89
CA ILE A 107 14.03 -4.33 10.92
C ILE A 107 15.44 -4.94 10.93
N PRO A 108 16.52 -4.14 11.05
CA PRO A 108 17.89 -4.66 11.06
C PRO A 108 18.07 -5.84 12.02
N ARG A 109 18.90 -6.80 11.62
CA ARG A 109 19.11 -8.09 12.31
C ARG A 109 19.24 -8.02 13.83
N THR A 110 19.90 -6.98 14.35
CA THR A 110 20.13 -6.78 15.79
C THR A 110 18.86 -6.52 16.61
N LEU A 111 17.87 -5.84 16.05
CA LEU A 111 16.58 -5.62 16.71
C LEU A 111 15.65 -6.86 16.56
N ASN A 112 15.79 -7.59 15.46
CA ASN A 112 15.08 -8.84 15.26
C ASN A 112 15.50 -9.94 16.24
N MET A 113 16.77 -10.01 16.60
CA MET A 113 17.25 -11.05 17.52
C MET A 113 16.62 -10.94 18.93
N SER A 114 16.28 -9.74 19.39
CA SER A 114 15.58 -9.55 20.67
C SER A 114 14.08 -9.86 20.60
N MET A 115 13.50 -9.91 19.40
CA MET A 115 12.09 -10.28 19.17
C MET A 115 11.91 -11.77 18.83
N HIS A 116 12.97 -12.48 18.50
CA HIS A 116 12.96 -13.86 18.01
C HIS A 116 12.45 -14.92 19.02
N ASN A 117 12.37 -14.59 20.30
CA ASN A 117 11.80 -15.52 21.28
C ASN A 117 10.27 -15.54 21.31
N ILE A 118 9.59 -14.79 20.44
CA ILE A 118 8.12 -14.61 20.53
C ILE A 118 7.42 -14.93 19.20
N ARG A 119 8.13 -14.97 18.04
CA ARG A 119 7.51 -15.23 16.73
C ARG A 119 8.47 -15.98 15.80
N ASP A 120 7.92 -16.93 15.06
CA ASP A 120 8.63 -17.55 13.94
C ASP A 120 8.85 -16.53 12.81
N LEU A 121 10.02 -16.57 12.18
CA LEU A 121 10.38 -15.69 11.07
C LEU A 121 10.68 -16.51 9.82
N SER A 122 10.01 -16.15 8.72
CA SER A 122 10.33 -16.64 7.39
C SER A 122 10.81 -15.51 6.49
N ILE A 123 11.87 -15.75 5.70
CA ILE A 123 12.44 -14.76 4.80
C ILE A 123 12.27 -15.25 3.36
N ILE A 124 11.57 -14.45 2.53
CA ILE A 124 11.48 -14.67 1.09
C ILE A 124 12.57 -13.82 0.45
N ALA A 125 13.72 -14.44 0.14
CA ALA A 125 14.88 -13.73 -0.39
C ALA A 125 14.92 -13.68 -1.94
N THR A 126 14.15 -14.52 -2.62
CA THR A 126 14.15 -14.60 -4.08
C THR A 126 13.24 -13.52 -4.68
N PRO A 127 13.77 -12.58 -5.46
CA PRO A 127 12.94 -11.60 -6.14
C PRO A 127 12.10 -12.24 -7.25
N PRO A 128 10.94 -11.65 -7.63
CA PRO A 128 10.17 -12.11 -8.78
C PRO A 128 11.00 -12.10 -10.06
N ALA A 129 10.89 -13.15 -10.88
CA ALA A 129 11.71 -13.37 -12.08
C ALA A 129 11.64 -12.23 -13.13
N LYS A 130 10.55 -11.45 -13.13
CA LYS A 130 10.31 -10.32 -14.07
C LYS A 130 10.68 -8.95 -13.51
N ARG A 131 11.27 -8.87 -12.32
CA ARG A 131 11.63 -7.58 -11.71
C ARG A 131 12.95 -7.08 -12.25
N LEU A 132 12.91 -5.98 -13.02
CA LEU A 132 14.11 -5.27 -13.45
C LEU A 132 14.71 -4.49 -12.28
N SER A 133 16.03 -4.52 -12.14
CA SER A 133 16.71 -3.71 -11.13
C SER A 133 16.65 -2.22 -11.48
N VAL A 134 16.36 -1.40 -10.49
CA VAL A 134 16.42 0.07 -10.61
C VAL A 134 17.87 0.51 -10.43
N LYS A 135 18.43 1.24 -11.41
CA LYS A 135 19.74 1.87 -11.29
C LYS A 135 19.60 3.19 -10.53
N THR A 136 20.21 3.27 -9.36
CA THR A 136 20.15 4.47 -8.51
C THR A 136 21.44 5.26 -8.63
N PHE A 137 21.33 6.59 -8.86
CA PHE A 137 22.44 7.53 -8.90
C PHE A 137 22.23 8.61 -7.86
N VAL A 138 23.25 8.89 -7.04
CA VAL A 138 23.26 9.99 -6.07
C VAL A 138 24.24 11.05 -6.59
N ARG A 139 23.72 12.23 -6.92
CA ARG A 139 24.50 13.35 -7.50
C ARG A 139 24.06 14.68 -6.91
N LYS A 140 24.89 15.72 -7.03
CA LYS A 140 24.46 17.10 -6.83
C LYS A 140 23.40 17.46 -7.87
N TYR A 141 22.48 18.35 -7.47
CA TYR A 141 21.47 18.85 -8.41
C TYR A 141 22.15 19.64 -9.54
N GLU A 142 21.87 19.26 -10.76
CA GLU A 142 22.28 19.92 -12.00
C GLU A 142 21.11 19.86 -12.99
N SER A 143 20.62 21.01 -13.44
CA SER A 143 19.47 21.09 -14.37
C SER A 143 19.71 20.30 -15.66
N ARG A 144 20.96 20.30 -16.17
CA ARG A 144 21.33 19.50 -17.36
C ARG A 144 21.11 17.99 -17.15
N VAL A 145 21.47 17.47 -15.97
CA VAL A 145 21.30 16.03 -15.66
C VAL A 145 19.81 15.68 -15.55
N VAL A 146 19.01 16.56 -14.92
CA VAL A 146 17.56 16.39 -14.80
C VAL A 146 16.92 16.37 -16.20
N ARG A 147 17.27 17.34 -17.05
CA ARG A 147 16.77 17.42 -18.42
C ARG A 147 17.12 16.17 -19.24
N GLU A 148 18.39 15.75 -19.20
CA GLU A 148 18.86 14.56 -19.94
C GLU A 148 18.13 13.29 -19.47
N ALA A 149 17.98 13.08 -18.16
CA ALA A 149 17.29 11.92 -17.61
C ALA A 149 15.81 11.91 -18.01
N ALA A 150 15.13 13.06 -17.91
CA ALA A 150 13.72 13.17 -18.26
C ALA A 150 13.48 12.96 -19.76
N LEU A 151 14.28 13.58 -20.63
CA LEU A 151 14.15 13.41 -22.08
C LEU A 151 14.37 11.96 -22.51
N ARG A 152 15.31 11.25 -21.89
CA ARG A 152 15.56 9.82 -22.16
C ARG A 152 14.31 8.99 -21.92
N GLU A 153 13.56 9.26 -20.84
CA GLU A 153 12.33 8.55 -20.54
C GLU A 153 11.18 8.95 -21.48
N ILE A 154 11.02 10.26 -21.74
CA ILE A 154 9.97 10.78 -22.60
C ILE A 154 10.11 10.27 -24.03
N LEU A 155 11.32 10.27 -24.57
CA LEU A 155 11.59 9.80 -25.94
C LEU A 155 11.29 8.32 -26.15
N ARG A 156 11.32 7.51 -25.10
CA ARG A 156 10.90 6.10 -25.17
C ARG A 156 9.43 5.86 -24.80
N GLY A 157 8.63 6.93 -24.62
CA GLY A 157 7.21 6.85 -24.22
C GLY A 157 7.00 6.59 -22.73
N GLY A 158 8.04 6.78 -21.90
CA GLY A 158 7.96 6.63 -20.45
C GLY A 158 7.44 7.86 -19.74
N GLN A 159 7.30 7.74 -18.42
CA GLN A 159 6.88 8.82 -17.52
C GLN A 159 7.95 9.06 -16.46
N VAL A 160 8.00 10.29 -15.94
CA VAL A 160 8.97 10.72 -14.93
C VAL A 160 8.24 11.22 -13.70
N TYR A 161 8.60 10.70 -12.53
CA TYR A 161 8.18 11.25 -11.24
C TYR A 161 9.28 12.16 -10.70
N TYR A 162 8.97 13.44 -10.52
CA TYR A 162 9.84 14.40 -9.86
C TYR A 162 9.31 14.71 -8.47
N LEU A 163 10.03 14.29 -7.43
CA LEU A 163 9.62 14.47 -6.03
C LEU A 163 10.09 15.81 -5.49
N HIS A 164 9.15 16.61 -4.98
CA HIS A 164 9.40 17.85 -4.26
C HIS A 164 8.68 17.85 -2.91
N ASN A 165 9.38 18.21 -1.82
CA ASN A 165 8.87 18.01 -0.46
C ASN A 165 8.09 19.21 0.12
N ASP A 166 7.95 20.30 -0.62
CA ASP A 166 7.26 21.51 -0.16
C ASP A 166 6.13 21.92 -1.09
N VAL A 167 4.89 21.78 -0.60
CA VAL A 167 3.67 22.11 -1.35
C VAL A 167 3.60 23.60 -1.69
N LYS A 168 4.18 24.51 -0.87
CA LYS A 168 4.10 25.96 -1.11
C LYS A 168 4.92 26.38 -2.33
N SER A 169 6.01 25.69 -2.61
CA SER A 169 6.91 26.00 -3.75
C SER A 169 6.74 25.05 -4.92
N ILE A 170 5.84 24.08 -4.87
CA ILE A 170 5.67 23.06 -5.90
C ILE A 170 5.31 23.64 -7.26
N GLN A 171 4.46 24.69 -7.30
CA GLN A 171 4.07 25.34 -8.53
C GLN A 171 5.29 25.99 -9.23
N ARG A 172 6.10 26.74 -8.48
CA ARG A 172 7.32 27.35 -9.01
C ARG A 172 8.28 26.31 -9.60
N VAL A 173 8.45 25.18 -8.90
CA VAL A 173 9.32 24.08 -9.38
C VAL A 173 8.74 23.43 -10.64
N ALA A 174 7.42 23.30 -10.74
CA ALA A 174 6.78 22.79 -11.94
C ALA A 174 6.96 23.73 -13.14
N ASP A 175 6.85 25.04 -12.93
CA ASP A 175 7.10 26.05 -13.97
C ASP A 175 8.58 26.01 -14.42
N GLU A 176 9.54 25.94 -13.49
CA GLU A 176 10.97 25.77 -13.79
C GLU A 176 11.25 24.48 -14.59
N LEU A 177 10.55 23.38 -14.27
CA LEU A 177 10.69 22.12 -15.02
C LEU A 177 10.06 22.21 -16.42
N SER A 178 8.95 22.91 -16.57
CA SER A 178 8.30 23.15 -17.87
C SER A 178 9.19 23.98 -18.79
N ASP A 179 9.86 24.99 -18.24
CA ASP A 179 10.83 25.79 -18.99
C ASP A 179 12.09 24.98 -19.35
N LEU A 180 12.54 24.11 -18.44
CA LEU A 180 13.72 23.27 -18.64
C LEU A 180 13.49 22.17 -19.68
N ILE A 181 12.27 21.61 -19.73
CA ILE A 181 11.90 20.48 -20.58
C ILE A 181 10.60 20.81 -21.32
N PRO A 182 10.63 21.67 -22.33
CA PRO A 182 9.43 22.07 -23.08
C PRO A 182 8.72 20.91 -23.78
N GLU A 183 9.44 19.82 -24.00
CA GLU A 183 8.93 18.60 -24.62
C GLU A 183 8.02 17.77 -23.67
N ALA A 184 8.01 18.11 -22.37
CA ALA A 184 7.25 17.40 -21.35
C ALA A 184 5.93 18.10 -20.99
N THR A 185 4.88 17.33 -20.75
CA THR A 185 3.69 17.83 -20.05
C THR A 185 3.90 17.64 -18.55
N VAL A 186 4.01 18.74 -17.80
CA VAL A 186 4.22 18.71 -16.34
C VAL A 186 2.88 18.85 -15.63
N ASN A 187 2.57 17.91 -14.75
CA ASN A 187 1.40 17.95 -13.88
C ASN A 187 1.82 17.85 -12.42
N ILE A 188 1.08 18.52 -11.53
CA ILE A 188 1.33 18.53 -10.10
C ILE A 188 0.35 17.61 -9.39
N ALA A 189 0.85 16.82 -8.44
CA ALA A 189 0.04 16.06 -7.51
C ALA A 189 0.61 16.15 -6.08
N HIS A 190 -0.25 16.38 -5.09
CA HIS A 190 0.16 16.40 -3.68
C HIS A 190 -1.01 16.00 -2.77
N GLY A 191 -0.71 15.61 -1.50
CA GLY A 191 -1.68 15.04 -0.58
C GLY A 191 -2.83 15.96 -0.13
N GLN A 192 -2.80 17.27 -0.44
CA GLN A 192 -3.89 18.22 -0.16
C GLN A 192 -4.88 18.36 -1.33
N MET A 193 -4.59 17.77 -2.48
CA MET A 193 -5.50 17.74 -3.62
C MET A 193 -6.67 16.79 -3.36
N ARG A 194 -7.84 17.12 -3.93
CA ARG A 194 -9.01 16.23 -3.86
C ARG A 194 -8.77 15.00 -4.74
N GLU A 195 -9.26 13.84 -4.29
CA GLU A 195 -9.07 12.54 -5.00
C GLU A 195 -9.72 12.48 -6.41
N ARG A 196 -10.45 13.50 -6.82
CA ARG A 196 -11.14 13.58 -8.13
C ARG A 196 -10.51 14.57 -9.12
N ASN A 197 -9.36 15.13 -8.80
CA ASN A 197 -8.64 16.04 -9.71
C ASN A 197 -7.47 15.33 -10.36
#